data_7df5f0b9eb62eeb784c5b342d74b9d42
#
_entry.id   7df5f0b9eb62eeb784c5b342d74b9d42
#
_cell.length_a   1.000
_cell.length_b   1.000
_cell.length_c   1.000
_cell.angle_alpha   90.00
_cell.angle_beta   90.00
_cell.angle_gamma   90.00
#
_symmetry.space_group_name_H-M   'P 1'
#
loop_
_entity.id
_entity.type
_entity.pdbx_description
1 polymer ?
#
loop_
_entity_poly.entity_id
_entity_poly.type
_entity_poly.pdbx_seq_one_letter_code
_entity_poly.pdbx_strand_id
1 'polypeptide(L)'
;MFRTLLFAILIGYPSLAGCFGQTLTTVMNNGDSSNRVDMIFVGDGYQASEIVSTYRDHVDETLSAFFNPGIAPFPRYQNFFNAHRVNVISNESGADDPINNIFVDTALDATYNTNGIDRLLYFNTTKANTAVNSALSGSGIDIDMRLGSVNSEKYGGGGGQWAVWAAGNTVALDIAIHEVGHSFAKLADEYYTSGQSWGGGEPNQVNVTSDPSLGKWDRWLGYDDPDSDIGVIDYYEGARYHEFGLYRPSDNSMMRSLNRPFDAISRERFIEEIYLEVDPLDSWLDDSSTYSADDTLWVNSVDASVINVEWYVDGKSLGLLGESVSIDSLSLAAGTYSVQAKSL
;
A
#
# COMPACT_ATOMS: atom_id res chain seq x y z
N MET A 1 -30.22 -53.43 -52.21
CA MET A 1 -29.41 -52.21 -52.18
C MET A 1 -29.52 -51.65 -50.79
N PHE A 2 -28.64 -52.03 -49.84
CA PHE A 2 -28.67 -51.53 -48.47
C PHE A 2 -27.67 -50.38 -48.37
N ARG A 3 -28.15 -49.19 -47.96
CA ARG A 3 -27.32 -48.03 -47.63
C ARG A 3 -27.01 -48.06 -46.13
N THR A 4 -25.76 -48.27 -45.80
CA THR A 4 -25.26 -48.12 -44.46
C THR A 4 -25.00 -46.66 -44.16
N LEU A 5 -25.71 -46.04 -43.19
CA LEU A 5 -25.44 -44.71 -42.68
C LEU A 5 -24.41 -44.86 -41.52
N LEU A 6 -23.23 -44.29 -41.69
CA LEU A 6 -22.25 -44.10 -40.60
C LEU A 6 -22.60 -42.79 -39.85
N PHE A 7 -23.01 -42.88 -38.62
CA PHE A 7 -23.07 -41.72 -37.70
C PHE A 7 -21.72 -41.59 -36.99
N ALA A 8 -21.00 -40.50 -37.26
CA ALA A 8 -19.88 -40.09 -36.44
C ALA A 8 -20.42 -39.40 -35.17
N ILE A 9 -20.29 -40.07 -34.03
CA ILE A 9 -20.58 -39.45 -32.72
C ILE A 9 -19.32 -38.69 -32.31
N LEU A 10 -19.37 -37.34 -32.39
CA LEU A 10 -18.37 -36.47 -31.77
C LEU A 10 -18.66 -36.43 -30.27
N ILE A 11 -17.92 -37.19 -29.50
CA ILE A 11 -17.91 -37.04 -28.04
C ILE A 11 -17.01 -35.83 -27.74
N GLY A 12 -17.64 -34.64 -27.65
CA GLY A 12 -16.98 -33.47 -27.08
C GLY A 12 -16.77 -33.72 -25.58
N TYR A 13 -15.53 -33.93 -25.16
CA TYR A 13 -15.19 -33.79 -23.77
C TYR A 13 -15.37 -32.31 -23.41
N PRO A 14 -16.22 -31.96 -22.39
CA PRO A 14 -16.18 -30.63 -21.86
C PRO A 14 -14.77 -30.43 -21.30
N SER A 15 -14.02 -29.47 -21.80
CA SER A 15 -12.84 -28.99 -21.11
C SER A 15 -13.36 -28.48 -19.76
N LEU A 16 -13.08 -29.24 -18.72
CA LEU A 16 -13.11 -28.76 -17.35
C LEU A 16 -11.96 -27.72 -17.25
N ALA A 17 -12.20 -26.53 -17.78
CA ALA A 17 -11.58 -25.34 -17.25
C ALA A 17 -12.09 -25.29 -15.81
N GLY A 18 -11.35 -25.90 -14.90
CA GLY A 18 -11.61 -25.82 -13.48
C GLY A 18 -11.60 -24.35 -13.12
N CYS A 19 -12.78 -23.79 -12.88
CA CYS A 19 -12.93 -22.57 -12.16
C CYS A 19 -12.46 -22.87 -10.74
N PHE A 20 -11.15 -22.91 -10.51
CA PHE A 20 -10.61 -22.84 -9.16
C PHE A 20 -11.00 -21.45 -8.68
N GLY A 21 -12.07 -21.37 -7.90
CA GLY A 21 -12.55 -20.12 -7.32
C GLY A 21 -11.38 -19.47 -6.58
N GLN A 22 -11.08 -18.20 -6.93
CA GLN A 22 -10.15 -17.40 -6.17
C GLN A 22 -10.61 -17.42 -4.72
N THR A 23 -9.68 -17.70 -3.80
CA THR A 23 -9.99 -17.73 -2.37
C THR A 23 -9.33 -16.57 -1.67
N LEU A 24 -10.10 -15.94 -0.78
CA LEU A 24 -9.64 -14.86 0.07
C LEU A 24 -9.15 -15.42 1.41
N THR A 25 -8.06 -14.89 1.92
CA THR A 25 -7.56 -15.16 3.27
C THR A 25 -7.16 -13.84 3.91
N THR A 26 -7.79 -13.48 5.04
CA THR A 26 -7.32 -12.38 5.87
C THR A 26 -6.08 -12.83 6.65
N VAL A 27 -4.97 -12.13 6.47
CA VAL A 27 -3.67 -12.43 7.09
C VAL A 27 -3.32 -11.48 8.23
N MET A 28 -3.90 -10.29 8.24
CA MET A 28 -3.84 -9.33 9.35
C MET A 28 -5.19 -8.61 9.46
N ASN A 29 -5.73 -8.50 10.67
CA ASN A 29 -7.00 -7.82 10.92
C ASN A 29 -6.87 -6.98 12.20
N ASN A 30 -6.85 -5.66 12.05
CA ASN A 30 -6.73 -4.68 13.13
C ASN A 30 -8.02 -3.87 13.34
N GLY A 31 -9.06 -4.12 12.54
CA GLY A 31 -10.35 -3.43 12.69
C GLY A 31 -11.28 -3.61 11.50
N ASP A 32 -12.36 -2.85 11.50
CA ASP A 32 -13.34 -2.84 10.41
C ASP A 32 -12.69 -2.29 9.14
N SER A 33 -12.90 -2.95 8.00
CA SER A 33 -12.37 -2.56 6.70
C SER A 33 -12.78 -1.13 6.31
N SER A 34 -13.96 -0.70 6.70
CA SER A 34 -14.43 0.67 6.43
C SER A 34 -13.64 1.78 7.14
N ASN A 35 -12.72 1.42 8.06
CA ASN A 35 -11.85 2.36 8.78
C ASN A 35 -10.41 1.82 8.91
N ARG A 36 -9.93 1.13 7.89
CA ARG A 36 -8.55 0.66 7.76
C ARG A 36 -8.10 0.75 6.31
N VAL A 37 -6.81 0.89 6.11
CA VAL A 37 -6.21 0.68 4.78
C VAL A 37 -6.13 -0.82 4.53
N ASP A 38 -6.88 -1.32 3.55
CA ASP A 38 -6.86 -2.74 3.18
C ASP A 38 -5.75 -3.02 2.16
N MET A 39 -4.72 -3.75 2.61
CA MET A 39 -3.62 -4.24 1.77
C MET A 39 -4.05 -5.52 1.06
N ILE A 40 -4.22 -5.47 -0.26
CA ILE A 40 -4.66 -6.62 -1.06
C ILE A 40 -3.49 -7.22 -1.83
N PHE A 41 -3.07 -8.40 -1.41
CA PHE A 41 -2.06 -9.20 -2.10
C PHE A 41 -2.71 -10.11 -3.14
N VAL A 42 -2.15 -10.10 -4.36
CA VAL A 42 -2.44 -11.10 -5.40
C VAL A 42 -1.15 -11.70 -5.92
N GLY A 43 -1.15 -13.02 -6.14
CA GLY A 43 0.03 -13.72 -6.65
C GLY A 43 -0.12 -14.11 -8.11
N ASP A 44 0.98 -14.09 -8.88
CA ASP A 44 1.05 -14.72 -10.20
C ASP A 44 2.26 -15.64 -10.33
N GLY A 45 2.14 -16.67 -11.18
CA GLY A 45 3.17 -17.68 -11.35
C GLY A 45 3.29 -18.65 -10.17
N TYR A 46 2.26 -18.80 -9.34
CA TYR A 46 2.22 -19.81 -8.28
C TYR A 46 1.28 -20.95 -8.66
N GLN A 47 1.80 -22.17 -8.72
CA GLN A 47 0.98 -23.37 -8.92
C GLN A 47 0.19 -23.75 -7.66
N ALA A 48 -0.78 -24.64 -7.78
CA ALA A 48 -1.63 -25.06 -6.66
C ALA A 48 -0.86 -25.56 -5.42
N SER A 49 0.28 -26.23 -5.62
CA SER A 49 1.15 -26.68 -4.53
C SER A 49 1.93 -25.56 -3.84
N GLU A 50 2.09 -24.41 -4.50
CA GLU A 50 2.88 -23.27 -4.04
C GLU A 50 2.04 -22.21 -3.29
N ILE A 51 0.70 -22.27 -3.42
CA ILE A 51 -0.21 -21.27 -2.81
C ILE A 51 -0.13 -21.26 -1.27
N VAL A 52 -0.08 -22.43 -0.64
CA VAL A 52 -0.08 -22.57 0.83
C VAL A 52 1.34 -22.67 1.42
N SER A 53 2.34 -22.51 0.61
CA SER A 53 3.77 -22.50 0.98
C SER A 53 4.43 -21.24 0.43
N THR A 54 5.02 -21.31 -0.75
CA THR A 54 5.84 -20.23 -1.35
C THR A 54 5.10 -18.89 -1.42
N TYR A 55 3.86 -18.86 -1.94
CA TYR A 55 3.09 -17.61 -2.01
C TYR A 55 2.74 -17.07 -0.63
N ARG A 56 2.28 -17.94 0.28
CA ARG A 56 2.03 -17.54 1.66
C ARG A 56 3.27 -16.94 2.30
N ASP A 57 4.41 -17.62 2.18
CA ASP A 57 5.66 -17.20 2.80
C ASP A 57 6.14 -15.85 2.22
N HIS A 58 6.04 -15.64 0.91
CA HIS A 58 6.35 -14.34 0.28
C HIS A 58 5.44 -13.20 0.79
N VAL A 59 4.14 -13.45 1.01
CA VAL A 59 3.23 -12.45 1.59
C VAL A 59 3.60 -12.17 3.04
N ASP A 60 3.84 -13.20 3.86
CA ASP A 60 4.16 -13.06 5.28
C ASP A 60 5.50 -12.32 5.48
N GLU A 61 6.52 -12.61 4.65
CA GLU A 61 7.80 -11.90 4.63
C GLU A 61 7.64 -10.44 4.23
N THR A 62 6.82 -10.15 3.21
CA THR A 62 6.54 -8.78 2.76
C THR A 62 5.84 -7.97 3.84
N LEU A 63 4.82 -8.52 4.51
CA LEU A 63 4.16 -7.86 5.65
C LEU A 63 5.14 -7.58 6.79
N SER A 64 5.99 -8.57 7.12
CA SER A 64 7.01 -8.40 8.15
C SER A 64 8.00 -7.30 7.80
N ALA A 65 8.33 -7.15 6.51
CA ALA A 65 9.22 -6.08 6.05
C ALA A 65 8.58 -4.70 6.17
N PHE A 66 7.30 -4.53 5.77
CA PHE A 66 6.56 -3.27 5.90
C PHE A 66 6.55 -2.76 7.34
N PHE A 67 6.29 -3.65 8.30
CA PHE A 67 6.20 -3.27 9.71
C PHE A 67 7.51 -3.43 10.48
N ASN A 68 8.64 -3.54 9.77
CA ASN A 68 9.97 -3.49 10.39
C ASN A 68 10.29 -2.07 10.87
N PRO A 69 10.88 -1.89 12.07
CA PRO A 69 11.16 -0.56 12.63
C PRO A 69 11.93 0.41 11.73
N GLY A 70 12.72 -0.11 10.77
CA GLY A 70 13.47 0.72 9.82
C GLY A 70 12.63 1.31 8.66
N ILE A 71 11.37 0.90 8.49
CA ILE A 71 10.52 1.29 7.34
C ILE A 71 9.41 2.25 7.80
N ALA A 72 9.80 3.38 8.37
CA ALA A 72 8.84 4.43 8.73
C ALA A 72 8.11 4.97 7.47
N PRO A 73 6.75 5.28 7.56
CA PRO A 73 5.97 5.39 8.79
C PRO A 73 5.25 4.10 9.23
N PHE A 74 5.30 3.01 8.45
CA PHE A 74 4.42 1.84 8.60
C PHE A 74 4.41 1.19 9.99
N PRO A 75 5.56 0.97 10.69
CA PRO A 75 5.53 0.33 12.00
C PRO A 75 4.69 1.08 13.02
N ARG A 76 4.77 2.42 13.00
CA ARG A 76 3.99 3.28 13.90
C ARG A 76 2.48 3.19 13.61
N TYR A 77 2.11 3.01 12.34
CA TYR A 77 0.72 3.00 11.87
C TYR A 77 0.18 1.59 11.64
N GLN A 78 0.83 0.54 12.15
CA GLN A 78 0.44 -0.85 11.87
C GLN A 78 -1.03 -1.13 12.15
N ASN A 79 -1.62 -0.57 13.22
CA ASN A 79 -3.01 -0.75 13.57
C ASN A 79 -4.01 -0.06 12.61
N PHE A 80 -3.51 0.78 11.69
CA PHE A 80 -4.30 1.42 10.65
C PHE A 80 -4.49 0.54 9.41
N PHE A 81 -3.91 -0.66 9.37
CA PHE A 81 -3.92 -1.56 8.22
C PHE A 81 -4.59 -2.88 8.53
N ASN A 82 -5.32 -3.41 7.56
CA ASN A 82 -5.60 -4.83 7.42
C ASN A 82 -4.79 -5.39 6.24
N ALA A 83 -4.67 -6.71 6.15
CA ALA A 83 -4.03 -7.35 5.01
C ALA A 83 -4.78 -8.63 4.60
N HIS A 84 -4.96 -8.78 3.31
CA HIS A 84 -5.72 -9.86 2.71
C HIS A 84 -4.94 -10.45 1.54
N ARG A 85 -4.94 -11.78 1.45
CA ARG A 85 -4.30 -12.53 0.39
C ARG A 85 -5.35 -13.18 -0.52
N VAL A 86 -5.31 -12.85 -1.81
CA VAL A 86 -6.11 -13.50 -2.84
C VAL A 86 -5.28 -14.58 -3.52
N ASN A 87 -5.71 -15.81 -3.41
CA ASN A 87 -5.04 -16.96 -3.99
C ASN A 87 -5.49 -17.12 -5.46
N VAL A 88 -4.54 -17.02 -6.39
CA VAL A 88 -4.74 -17.25 -7.82
C VAL A 88 -3.79 -18.35 -8.26
N ILE A 89 -4.30 -19.39 -8.91
CA ILE A 89 -3.51 -20.55 -9.29
C ILE A 89 -3.12 -20.43 -10.75
N SER A 90 -1.80 -20.46 -11.02
CA SER A 90 -1.22 -20.51 -12.37
C SER A 90 -1.02 -21.97 -12.82
N ASN A 91 -1.05 -22.21 -14.12
CA ASN A 91 -0.75 -23.53 -14.67
C ASN A 91 0.76 -23.86 -14.59
N GLU A 92 1.59 -22.83 -14.75
CA GLU A 92 3.05 -22.93 -14.65
C GLU A 92 3.60 -21.93 -13.64
N SER A 93 4.77 -22.23 -13.10
CA SER A 93 5.48 -21.40 -12.14
C SER A 93 6.37 -20.38 -12.85
N GLY A 94 6.45 -19.14 -12.33
CA GLY A 94 7.34 -18.11 -12.86
C GLY A 94 6.64 -16.95 -13.55
N ALA A 95 7.34 -16.32 -14.48
CA ALA A 95 6.89 -15.22 -15.32
C ALA A 95 7.54 -15.31 -16.70
N ASP A 96 6.91 -14.70 -17.70
CA ASP A 96 7.53 -14.54 -19.02
C ASP A 96 8.80 -13.70 -18.94
N ASP A 97 9.84 -14.15 -19.63
CA ASP A 97 11.08 -13.41 -19.85
C ASP A 97 11.43 -13.43 -21.36
N PRO A 98 10.83 -12.53 -22.14
CA PRO A 98 10.97 -12.52 -23.59
C PRO A 98 12.40 -12.36 -24.08
N ILE A 99 13.27 -11.67 -23.32
CA ILE A 99 14.68 -11.50 -23.69
C ILE A 99 15.42 -12.83 -23.65
N ASN A 100 15.09 -13.69 -22.71
CA ASN A 100 15.66 -15.02 -22.56
C ASN A 100 14.83 -16.12 -23.26
N ASN A 101 13.81 -15.74 -24.02
CA ASN A 101 12.90 -16.65 -24.73
C ASN A 101 12.22 -17.65 -23.78
N ILE A 102 11.84 -17.18 -22.57
CA ILE A 102 11.07 -17.95 -21.59
C ILE A 102 9.63 -17.47 -21.67
N PHE A 103 8.70 -18.42 -21.83
CA PHE A 103 7.25 -18.17 -21.85
C PHE A 103 6.56 -19.23 -21.02
N VAL A 104 5.72 -18.80 -20.08
CA VAL A 104 5.01 -19.65 -19.11
C VAL A 104 3.52 -19.29 -19.03
N ASP A 105 2.68 -20.28 -18.85
CA ASP A 105 1.23 -20.11 -18.76
C ASP A 105 0.83 -19.73 -17.31
N THR A 106 0.90 -18.43 -17.00
CA THR A 106 0.52 -17.89 -15.70
C THR A 106 -0.89 -17.29 -15.71
N ALA A 107 -1.53 -17.23 -14.56
CA ALA A 107 -2.93 -16.80 -14.43
C ALA A 107 -3.15 -15.32 -14.78
N LEU A 108 -2.17 -14.47 -14.48
CA LEU A 108 -2.24 -13.02 -14.67
C LEU A 108 -1.30 -12.51 -15.78
N ASP A 109 -0.68 -13.40 -16.55
CA ASP A 109 0.25 -13.09 -17.65
C ASP A 109 1.44 -12.21 -17.18
N ALA A 110 2.08 -12.55 -16.07
CA ALA A 110 3.24 -11.81 -15.59
C ALA A 110 4.39 -11.87 -16.59
N THR A 111 4.96 -10.71 -16.93
CA THR A 111 6.04 -10.61 -17.94
C THR A 111 7.05 -9.54 -17.58
N TYR A 112 8.31 -9.84 -17.83
CA TYR A 112 9.42 -8.90 -17.90
C TYR A 112 9.46 -8.15 -19.22
N ASN A 113 10.43 -7.23 -19.35
CA ASN A 113 10.66 -6.44 -20.58
C ASN A 113 9.48 -5.55 -20.98
N THR A 114 8.64 -5.19 -20.05
CA THR A 114 7.55 -4.23 -20.28
C THR A 114 8.13 -2.91 -20.81
N ASN A 115 7.54 -2.37 -21.87
CA ASN A 115 8.03 -1.17 -22.56
C ASN A 115 9.52 -1.25 -23.04
N GLY A 116 10.06 -2.45 -23.22
CA GLY A 116 11.45 -2.65 -23.65
C GLY A 116 12.49 -2.46 -22.54
N ILE A 117 12.06 -2.40 -21.28
CA ILE A 117 12.93 -2.30 -20.10
C ILE A 117 13.01 -3.67 -19.44
N ASP A 118 14.16 -4.33 -19.52
CA ASP A 118 14.36 -5.72 -19.11
C ASP A 118 13.84 -6.05 -17.71
N ARG A 119 14.16 -5.21 -16.73
CA ARG A 119 13.74 -5.38 -15.32
C ARG A 119 12.30 -4.98 -15.01
N LEU A 120 11.60 -4.34 -15.95
CA LEU A 120 10.24 -3.87 -15.70
C LEU A 120 9.27 -5.05 -15.78
N LEU A 121 8.81 -5.48 -14.60
CA LEU A 121 7.92 -6.62 -14.41
C LEU A 121 6.50 -6.14 -14.14
N TYR A 122 5.57 -6.61 -14.95
CA TYR A 122 4.14 -6.38 -14.75
C TYR A 122 3.34 -7.64 -15.03
N PHE A 123 2.07 -7.62 -14.63
CA PHE A 123 1.07 -8.58 -15.01
C PHE A 123 -0.15 -7.88 -15.64
N ASN A 124 -1.08 -8.63 -16.18
CA ASN A 124 -2.32 -8.11 -16.74
C ASN A 124 -3.23 -7.58 -15.62
N THR A 125 -3.28 -6.25 -15.49
CA THR A 125 -4.05 -5.56 -14.43
C THR A 125 -5.56 -5.83 -14.52
N THR A 126 -6.11 -6.09 -15.71
CA THR A 126 -7.51 -6.45 -15.87
C THR A 126 -7.81 -7.83 -15.29
N LYS A 127 -6.93 -8.81 -15.53
CA LYS A 127 -7.03 -10.15 -14.93
C LYS A 127 -6.89 -10.07 -13.41
N ALA A 128 -5.90 -9.33 -12.90
CA ALA A 128 -5.68 -9.12 -11.48
C ALA A 128 -6.89 -8.49 -10.79
N ASN A 129 -7.40 -7.38 -11.34
CA ASN A 129 -8.60 -6.71 -10.82
C ASN A 129 -9.83 -7.64 -10.84
N THR A 130 -10.00 -8.44 -11.91
CA THR A 130 -11.10 -9.40 -11.99
C THR A 130 -11.00 -10.48 -10.91
N ALA A 131 -9.82 -11.05 -10.71
CA ALA A 131 -9.56 -12.07 -9.70
C ALA A 131 -9.82 -11.52 -8.29
N VAL A 132 -9.28 -10.35 -7.98
CA VAL A 132 -9.45 -9.69 -6.69
C VAL A 132 -10.91 -9.33 -6.43
N ASN A 133 -11.59 -8.65 -7.35
CA ASN A 133 -13.00 -8.29 -7.20
C ASN A 133 -13.91 -9.52 -7.02
N SER A 134 -13.59 -10.63 -7.71
CA SER A 134 -14.31 -11.89 -7.54
C SER A 134 -14.11 -12.48 -6.13
N ALA A 135 -12.88 -12.47 -5.62
CA ALA A 135 -12.55 -13.00 -4.30
C ALA A 135 -13.14 -12.14 -3.16
N LEU A 136 -13.18 -10.81 -3.33
CA LEU A 136 -13.72 -9.87 -2.35
C LEU A 136 -15.23 -9.70 -2.42
N SER A 137 -15.91 -10.29 -3.41
CA SER A 137 -17.36 -10.12 -3.61
C SER A 137 -18.16 -10.47 -2.35
N GLY A 138 -18.86 -9.49 -1.78
CA GLY A 138 -19.69 -9.65 -0.58
C GLY A 138 -18.91 -9.69 0.74
N SER A 139 -17.61 -9.46 0.75
CA SER A 139 -16.81 -9.44 1.98
C SER A 139 -16.91 -8.12 2.76
N GLY A 140 -17.22 -7.01 2.10
CA GLY A 140 -17.15 -5.66 2.67
C GLY A 140 -15.71 -5.11 2.79
N ILE A 141 -14.73 -5.77 2.15
CA ILE A 141 -13.32 -5.35 2.13
C ILE A 141 -13.10 -4.43 0.93
N ASP A 142 -12.46 -3.29 1.17
CA ASP A 142 -12.07 -2.33 0.15
C ASP A 142 -10.70 -2.67 -0.48
N ILE A 143 -10.28 -1.95 -1.52
CA ILE A 143 -9.01 -2.19 -2.22
C ILE A 143 -8.21 -0.89 -2.23
N ASP A 144 -7.47 -0.62 -1.15
CA ASP A 144 -6.75 0.64 -0.99
C ASP A 144 -5.30 0.50 -1.44
N MET A 145 -4.63 -0.55 -1.02
CA MET A 145 -3.26 -0.85 -1.43
C MET A 145 -3.19 -2.14 -2.24
N ARG A 146 -2.71 -2.07 -3.49
CA ARG A 146 -2.66 -3.18 -4.45
C ARG A 146 -1.24 -3.72 -4.57
N LEU A 147 -1.05 -4.98 -4.18
CA LEU A 147 0.24 -5.63 -4.00
C LEU A 147 0.33 -6.91 -4.84
N GLY A 148 1.22 -6.91 -5.82
CA GLY A 148 1.39 -7.97 -6.82
C GLY A 148 2.69 -8.75 -6.64
N SER A 149 2.61 -9.93 -6.04
CA SER A 149 3.74 -10.85 -5.84
C SER A 149 3.88 -11.79 -7.03
N VAL A 150 5.02 -11.78 -7.72
CA VAL A 150 5.30 -12.68 -8.84
C VAL A 150 6.34 -13.72 -8.44
N ASN A 151 6.07 -14.99 -8.69
CA ASN A 151 6.96 -16.11 -8.36
C ASN A 151 8.17 -16.17 -9.30
N SER A 152 9.10 -15.26 -9.12
CA SER A 152 10.32 -15.17 -9.94
C SER A 152 11.51 -14.76 -9.10
N GLU A 153 12.68 -15.33 -9.41
CA GLU A 153 13.96 -14.98 -8.79
C GLU A 153 14.68 -13.85 -9.55
N LYS A 154 14.30 -13.59 -10.82
CA LYS A 154 14.92 -12.53 -11.62
C LYS A 154 14.56 -11.18 -11.01
N TYR A 155 15.57 -10.30 -10.85
CA TYR A 155 15.36 -8.92 -10.39
C TYR A 155 14.35 -8.19 -11.26
N GLY A 156 13.35 -7.60 -10.64
CA GLY A 156 12.36 -6.77 -11.34
C GLY A 156 11.19 -6.36 -10.47
N GLY A 157 10.57 -5.28 -10.90
CA GLY A 157 9.37 -4.72 -10.31
C GLY A 157 8.79 -3.62 -11.17
N GLY A 158 7.67 -3.08 -10.76
CA GLY A 158 7.02 -1.96 -11.42
C GLY A 158 5.87 -1.39 -10.58
N GLY A 159 5.85 -0.07 -10.45
CA GLY A 159 4.79 0.68 -9.79
C GLY A 159 3.76 1.19 -10.80
N GLY A 160 2.55 1.45 -10.32
CA GLY A 160 1.44 1.94 -11.13
C GLY A 160 0.13 1.79 -10.38
N GLN A 161 -0.88 1.17 -10.99
CA GLN A 161 -2.07 0.78 -10.25
C GLN A 161 -1.76 -0.31 -9.20
N TRP A 162 -0.82 -1.18 -9.51
CA TRP A 162 -0.30 -2.23 -8.64
C TRP A 162 1.18 -1.99 -8.36
N ALA A 163 1.62 -2.23 -7.14
CA ALA A 163 3.01 -2.47 -6.82
C ALA A 163 3.30 -3.93 -7.19
N VAL A 164 4.13 -4.18 -8.19
CA VAL A 164 4.45 -5.54 -8.64
C VAL A 164 5.93 -5.80 -8.42
N TRP A 165 6.29 -6.96 -7.90
CA TRP A 165 7.68 -7.34 -7.66
C TRP A 165 7.94 -8.83 -7.83
N ALA A 166 9.18 -9.18 -8.15
CA ALA A 166 9.68 -10.54 -8.19
C ALA A 166 9.97 -11.04 -6.77
N ALA A 167 9.04 -11.83 -6.21
CA ALA A 167 9.04 -12.16 -4.79
C ALA A 167 10.12 -13.18 -4.38
N GLY A 168 10.64 -13.99 -5.31
CA GLY A 168 11.76 -14.90 -5.07
C GLY A 168 13.14 -14.23 -5.17
N ASN A 169 13.23 -12.94 -5.51
CA ASN A 169 14.50 -12.24 -5.61
C ASN A 169 15.09 -11.90 -4.25
N THR A 170 16.42 -11.86 -4.14
CA THR A 170 17.11 -11.59 -2.86
C THR A 170 16.88 -10.19 -2.28
N VAL A 171 16.40 -9.22 -3.09
CA VAL A 171 16.02 -7.86 -2.67
C VAL A 171 14.52 -7.61 -2.88
N ALA A 172 13.73 -8.66 -2.93
CA ALA A 172 12.28 -8.60 -3.18
C ALA A 172 11.54 -7.64 -2.25
N LEU A 173 11.91 -7.65 -0.96
CA LEU A 173 11.25 -6.84 0.07
C LEU A 173 11.48 -5.35 -0.14
N ASP A 174 12.71 -4.96 -0.48
CA ASP A 174 13.03 -3.57 -0.81
C ASP A 174 12.32 -3.11 -2.08
N ILE A 175 12.23 -3.99 -3.11
CA ILE A 175 11.48 -3.69 -4.34
C ILE A 175 10.00 -3.48 -4.01
N ALA A 176 9.38 -4.37 -3.22
CA ALA A 176 7.97 -4.24 -2.84
C ALA A 176 7.68 -2.90 -2.15
N ILE A 177 8.51 -2.49 -1.20
CA ILE A 177 8.39 -1.24 -0.47
C ILE A 177 8.57 -0.04 -1.40
N HIS A 178 9.57 -0.06 -2.29
CA HIS A 178 9.80 0.98 -3.30
C HIS A 178 8.59 1.14 -4.24
N GLU A 179 8.05 0.02 -4.78
CA GLU A 179 6.92 0.05 -5.71
C GLU A 179 5.61 0.52 -5.04
N VAL A 180 5.47 0.31 -3.72
CA VAL A 180 4.38 0.90 -2.94
C VAL A 180 4.53 2.41 -2.83
N GLY A 181 5.73 2.95 -2.80
CA GLY A 181 5.97 4.39 -2.94
C GLY A 181 5.31 4.97 -4.19
N HIS A 182 5.39 4.28 -5.32
CA HIS A 182 4.72 4.69 -6.56
C HIS A 182 3.21 4.45 -6.53
N SER A 183 2.78 3.26 -6.14
CA SER A 183 1.39 2.83 -6.30
C SER A 183 0.45 3.45 -5.27
N PHE A 184 0.85 3.53 -4.01
CA PHE A 184 0.05 4.06 -2.91
C PHE A 184 0.32 5.56 -2.67
N ALA A 185 1.57 5.95 -2.40
CA ALA A 185 1.92 7.34 -2.09
C ALA A 185 2.14 8.24 -3.32
N LYS A 186 2.06 7.70 -4.55
CA LYS A 186 2.23 8.45 -5.81
C LYS A 186 3.59 9.16 -5.93
N LEU A 187 4.62 8.63 -5.31
CA LEU A 187 5.98 9.17 -5.36
C LEU A 187 6.62 8.92 -6.73
N ALA A 188 7.56 9.77 -7.10
CA ALA A 188 8.42 9.58 -8.27
C ALA A 188 9.71 8.86 -7.87
N ASP A 189 10.36 8.22 -8.85
CA ASP A 189 11.75 7.81 -8.73
C ASP A 189 12.66 9.02 -8.49
N GLU A 190 13.61 8.89 -7.57
CA GLU A 190 14.59 9.93 -7.27
C GLU A 190 15.96 9.68 -7.91
N TYR A 191 16.12 8.58 -8.64
CA TYR A 191 17.32 8.34 -9.43
C TYR A 191 17.25 8.98 -10.81
N TYR A 192 18.43 9.17 -11.44
CA TYR A 192 18.55 9.80 -12.74
C TYR A 192 19.44 9.00 -13.70
N THR A 193 19.29 9.29 -14.98
CA THR A 193 20.17 8.83 -16.05
C THR A 193 21.07 9.98 -16.47
N SER A 194 22.38 9.74 -16.49
CA SER A 194 23.36 10.78 -16.79
C SER A 194 23.15 11.40 -18.19
N GLY A 195 23.30 12.72 -18.27
CA GLY A 195 23.16 13.49 -19.49
C GLY A 195 21.73 13.82 -19.91
N GLN A 196 20.71 13.36 -19.17
CA GLN A 196 19.32 13.69 -19.46
C GLN A 196 18.90 15.00 -18.77
N SER A 197 18.14 15.84 -19.49
CA SER A 197 17.61 17.09 -18.96
C SER A 197 16.10 17.13 -19.04
N TRP A 198 15.45 17.62 -17.98
CA TRP A 198 14.01 17.81 -17.95
C TRP A 198 13.62 19.04 -18.78
N GLY A 199 12.61 18.88 -19.62
CA GLY A 199 12.03 19.96 -20.42
C GLY A 199 10.51 20.07 -20.27
N GLY A 200 9.93 19.36 -19.30
CA GLY A 200 8.50 19.39 -19.02
C GLY A 200 8.10 20.47 -18.01
N GLY A 201 6.81 20.48 -17.67
CA GLY A 201 6.25 21.30 -16.58
C GLY A 201 6.57 20.75 -15.20
N GLU A 202 6.06 21.43 -14.18
CA GLU A 202 6.18 20.99 -12.78
C GLU A 202 5.57 19.60 -12.56
N PRO A 203 6.30 18.63 -12.00
CA PRO A 203 5.77 17.32 -11.66
C PRO A 203 4.68 17.39 -10.57
N ASN A 204 3.68 16.51 -10.66
CA ASN A 204 2.63 16.42 -9.62
C ASN A 204 3.10 15.71 -8.34
N GLN A 205 4.16 14.91 -8.43
CA GLN A 205 4.70 14.15 -7.29
C GLN A 205 5.28 15.10 -6.24
N VAL A 206 5.02 14.80 -4.96
CA VAL A 206 5.44 15.67 -3.85
C VAL A 206 6.95 15.65 -3.62
N ASN A 207 7.61 14.55 -3.98
CA ASN A 207 9.05 14.33 -3.78
C ASN A 207 9.93 14.75 -4.98
N VAL A 208 9.37 15.46 -5.96
CA VAL A 208 10.13 15.99 -7.11
C VAL A 208 9.60 17.37 -7.51
N THR A 209 10.49 18.31 -7.79
CA THR A 209 10.12 19.62 -8.32
C THR A 209 11.05 20.03 -9.45
N SER A 210 10.54 20.80 -10.43
CA SER A 210 11.36 21.47 -11.45
C SER A 210 11.75 22.88 -11.05
N ASP A 211 11.14 23.43 -10.00
CA ASP A 211 11.36 24.78 -9.52
C ASP A 211 11.40 24.82 -7.98
N PRO A 212 12.57 24.86 -7.35
CA PRO A 212 12.71 25.00 -5.91
C PRO A 212 11.95 26.18 -5.31
N SER A 213 11.69 27.26 -6.08
CA SER A 213 10.96 28.44 -5.57
C SER A 213 9.48 28.17 -5.29
N LEU A 214 8.92 27.02 -5.74
CA LEU A 214 7.57 26.59 -5.41
C LEU A 214 7.43 26.09 -3.96
N GLY A 215 8.54 25.79 -3.28
CA GLY A 215 8.57 25.48 -1.86
C GLY A 215 7.83 24.20 -1.47
N LYS A 216 7.81 23.15 -2.35
CA LYS A 216 7.04 21.90 -2.11
C LYS A 216 7.29 21.30 -0.72
N TRP A 217 8.52 21.39 -0.23
CA TRP A 217 8.92 20.86 1.07
C TRP A 217 9.70 21.85 1.95
N ASP A 218 9.46 23.16 1.78
CA ASP A 218 10.16 24.22 2.55
C ASP A 218 10.08 24.04 4.05
N ARG A 219 8.96 23.50 4.55
CA ARG A 219 8.78 23.20 5.99
C ARG A 219 9.76 22.16 6.54
N TRP A 220 10.37 21.35 5.68
CA TRP A 220 11.33 20.32 6.02
C TRP A 220 12.79 20.71 5.77
N LEU A 221 13.05 21.87 5.13
CA LEU A 221 14.42 22.29 4.81
C LEU A 221 15.29 22.35 6.06
N GLY A 222 16.46 21.73 5.97
CA GLY A 222 17.40 21.63 7.08
C GLY A 222 17.10 20.52 8.10
N TYR A 223 16.00 19.75 7.91
CA TYR A 223 15.75 18.59 8.74
C TYR A 223 16.75 17.48 8.40
N ASP A 224 17.45 17.03 9.44
CA ASP A 224 18.37 15.89 9.40
C ASP A 224 17.74 14.77 10.22
N ASP A 225 17.44 13.65 9.57
CA ASP A 225 16.80 12.52 10.25
C ASP A 225 17.83 11.83 11.15
N PRO A 226 17.65 11.85 12.48
CA PRO A 226 18.65 11.28 13.41
C PRO A 226 18.82 9.77 13.27
N ASP A 227 17.82 9.09 12.67
CA ASP A 227 17.79 7.63 12.56
C ASP A 227 18.25 7.14 11.17
N SER A 228 18.71 8.05 10.29
CA SER A 228 19.09 7.69 8.92
C SER A 228 20.26 8.49 8.37
N ASP A 229 20.93 7.95 7.36
CA ASP A 229 22.03 8.58 6.62
C ASP A 229 21.64 9.03 5.21
N ILE A 230 20.38 9.42 5.03
CA ILE A 230 19.83 9.85 3.71
C ILE A 230 20.15 11.29 3.34
N GLY A 231 20.85 12.00 4.21
CA GLY A 231 21.21 13.42 4.07
C GLY A 231 20.12 14.38 4.58
N VAL A 232 20.54 15.62 4.78
CA VAL A 232 19.64 16.71 5.21
C VAL A 232 18.64 17.02 4.11
N ILE A 233 17.40 17.32 4.46
CA ILE A 233 16.39 17.73 3.48
C ILE A 233 16.78 19.09 2.85
N ASP A 234 16.95 19.08 1.54
CA ASP A 234 17.34 20.22 0.71
C ASP A 234 16.81 20.02 -0.73
N TYR A 235 17.30 20.76 -1.69
CA TYR A 235 17.03 20.60 -3.12
C TYR A 235 18.24 19.98 -3.83
N TYR A 236 18.22 18.65 -4.00
CA TYR A 236 19.27 17.90 -4.70
C TYR A 236 18.90 17.72 -6.17
N GLU A 237 19.71 18.28 -7.09
CA GLU A 237 19.45 18.13 -8.52
C GLU A 237 19.61 16.66 -8.96
N GLY A 238 18.74 16.23 -9.85
CA GLY A 238 18.67 14.87 -10.40
C GLY A 238 17.55 14.03 -9.79
N ALA A 239 16.50 13.76 -10.59
CA ALA A 239 15.36 12.91 -10.25
C ALA A 239 14.63 12.45 -11.52
N ARG A 240 13.75 11.46 -11.41
CA ARG A 240 12.82 11.01 -12.43
C ARG A 240 13.50 10.79 -13.79
N TYR A 241 14.63 10.06 -13.75
CA TYR A 241 15.49 9.71 -14.90
C TYR A 241 16.23 10.91 -15.54
N HIS A 242 16.18 12.13 -14.97
CA HIS A 242 16.83 13.32 -15.50
C HIS A 242 17.89 13.83 -14.53
N GLU A 243 19.10 14.02 -15.01
CA GLU A 243 20.22 14.54 -14.23
C GLU A 243 20.05 16.03 -13.94
N PHE A 244 19.44 16.79 -14.89
CA PHE A 244 19.31 18.23 -14.80
C PHE A 244 17.85 18.68 -14.89
N GLY A 245 17.52 19.75 -14.14
CA GLY A 245 16.23 20.44 -14.19
C GLY A 245 15.12 19.80 -13.36
N LEU A 246 15.43 18.78 -12.57
CA LEU A 246 14.54 18.24 -11.53
C LEU A 246 15.32 18.08 -10.23
N TYR A 247 14.64 18.31 -9.13
CA TYR A 247 15.19 18.25 -7.79
C TYR A 247 14.41 17.25 -6.94
N ARG A 248 15.12 16.55 -6.04
CA ARG A 248 14.59 15.64 -5.02
C ARG A 248 14.90 16.14 -3.61
N PRO A 249 14.21 15.69 -2.56
CA PRO A 249 14.32 16.29 -1.23
C PRO A 249 15.52 15.80 -0.41
N SER A 250 16.04 14.61 -0.68
CA SER A 250 17.14 14.02 0.08
C SER A 250 18.27 13.52 -0.82
N ASP A 251 19.45 13.31 -0.26
CA ASP A 251 20.55 12.78 -1.06
C ASP A 251 20.25 11.35 -1.53
N ASN A 252 19.78 10.47 -0.66
CA ASN A 252 19.59 9.06 -1.02
C ASN A 252 18.51 8.35 -0.20
N SER A 253 17.25 8.49 -0.59
CA SER A 253 16.09 7.80 0.01
C SER A 253 15.77 6.45 -0.67
N MET A 254 14.76 5.72 -0.14
CA MET A 254 14.18 4.50 -0.76
C MET A 254 13.76 4.73 -2.22
N MET A 255 13.26 5.92 -2.57
CA MET A 255 12.84 6.24 -3.93
C MET A 255 14.01 6.46 -4.88
N ARG A 256 15.24 6.54 -4.37
CA ARG A 256 16.47 6.61 -5.18
C ARG A 256 17.25 5.30 -5.21
N SER A 257 17.35 4.62 -4.07
CA SER A 257 18.14 3.39 -3.91
C SER A 257 17.44 2.45 -2.94
N LEU A 258 17.42 1.18 -3.28
CA LEU A 258 16.91 0.14 -2.39
C LEU A 258 17.73 0.05 -1.09
N ASN A 259 17.15 -0.56 -0.05
CA ASN A 259 17.73 -0.71 1.28
C ASN A 259 18.08 0.65 1.92
N ARG A 260 17.17 1.61 1.79
CA ARG A 260 17.21 2.93 2.42
C ARG A 260 15.88 3.23 3.08
N PRO A 261 15.81 4.08 4.11
CA PRO A 261 14.53 4.58 4.61
C PRO A 261 13.90 5.57 3.62
N PHE A 262 12.61 5.78 3.76
CA PHE A 262 11.94 6.92 3.14
C PHE A 262 12.35 8.22 3.82
N ASP A 263 12.52 9.29 3.06
CA ASP A 263 12.72 10.63 3.60
C ASP A 263 11.45 11.22 4.24
N ALA A 264 11.58 12.38 4.89
CA ALA A 264 10.48 13.02 5.61
C ALA A 264 9.29 13.34 4.70
N ILE A 265 9.54 13.77 3.46
CA ILE A 265 8.49 14.13 2.48
C ILE A 265 7.71 12.90 2.04
N SER A 266 8.43 11.81 1.74
CA SER A 266 7.83 10.54 1.37
C SER A 266 7.02 9.94 2.52
N ARG A 267 7.56 9.97 3.76
CA ARG A 267 6.84 9.50 4.96
C ARG A 267 5.58 10.30 5.23
N GLU A 268 5.65 11.61 5.13
CA GLU A 268 4.50 12.49 5.27
C GLU A 268 3.41 12.15 4.25
N ARG A 269 3.80 11.93 2.99
CA ARG A 269 2.85 11.55 1.95
C ARG A 269 2.16 10.22 2.24
N PHE A 270 2.86 9.22 2.75
CA PHE A 270 2.24 7.97 3.21
C PHE A 270 1.23 8.20 4.32
N ILE A 271 1.55 9.06 5.31
CA ILE A 271 0.65 9.39 6.40
C ILE A 271 -0.60 10.10 5.88
N GLU A 272 -0.46 11.02 4.93
CA GLU A 272 -1.58 11.69 4.27
C GLU A 272 -2.50 10.67 3.58
N GLU A 273 -1.96 9.71 2.82
CA GLU A 273 -2.75 8.67 2.16
C GLU A 273 -3.45 7.76 3.17
N ILE A 274 -2.81 7.40 4.29
CA ILE A 274 -3.44 6.63 5.37
C ILE A 274 -4.67 7.37 5.92
N TYR A 275 -4.55 8.68 6.21
CA TYR A 275 -5.66 9.47 6.75
C TYR A 275 -6.72 9.87 5.71
N LEU A 276 -6.54 9.56 4.43
CA LEU A 276 -7.62 9.65 3.45
C LEU A 276 -8.59 8.46 3.56
N GLU A 277 -8.09 7.30 4.05
CA GLU A 277 -8.87 6.07 4.18
C GLU A 277 -9.30 5.80 5.63
N VAL A 278 -8.60 6.35 6.63
CA VAL A 278 -8.81 6.02 8.05
C VAL A 278 -9.18 7.25 8.86
N ASP A 279 -10.37 7.23 9.47
CA ASP A 279 -10.75 8.21 10.52
C ASP A 279 -9.95 7.89 11.79
N PRO A 280 -9.38 8.87 12.49
CA PRO A 280 -8.67 8.65 13.75
C PRO A 280 -9.47 7.94 14.84
N LEU A 281 -10.80 7.99 14.80
CA LEU A 281 -11.69 7.40 15.79
C LEU A 281 -12.48 6.21 15.20
N ASP A 282 -12.35 5.04 15.82
CA ASP A 282 -13.12 3.85 15.48
C ASP A 282 -14.57 3.90 15.98
N SER A 283 -14.79 4.49 17.14
CA SER A 283 -16.12 4.60 17.73
C SER A 283 -16.17 5.62 18.85
N TRP A 284 -17.38 6.04 19.19
CA TRP A 284 -17.61 6.99 20.28
C TRP A 284 -18.98 6.74 20.92
N LEU A 285 -19.17 7.34 22.10
CA LEU A 285 -20.45 7.34 22.79
C LEU A 285 -21.51 8.05 21.94
N ASP A 286 -22.78 7.60 22.03
CA ASP A 286 -23.89 8.20 21.27
C ASP A 286 -23.98 9.71 21.53
N ASP A 287 -23.69 10.52 20.52
CA ASP A 287 -23.65 11.96 20.57
C ASP A 287 -25.04 12.63 20.53
N SER A 288 -26.10 11.85 20.28
CA SER A 288 -27.50 12.29 20.29
C SER A 288 -28.14 12.20 21.68
N SER A 289 -27.51 11.56 22.64
CA SER A 289 -28.01 11.33 24.00
C SER A 289 -27.64 12.45 24.97
N THR A 290 -28.36 12.51 26.09
CA THR A 290 -28.05 13.42 27.20
C THR A 290 -27.44 12.61 28.34
N TYR A 291 -26.36 13.11 28.90
CA TYR A 291 -25.57 12.45 29.95
C TYR A 291 -25.64 13.21 31.25
N SER A 292 -25.53 12.52 32.38
CA SER A 292 -25.54 13.05 33.74
C SER A 292 -24.13 13.21 34.32
N ALA A 293 -24.00 13.85 35.46
CA ALA A 293 -22.71 14.05 36.11
C ALA A 293 -21.96 12.75 36.41
N ASP A 294 -22.68 11.67 36.71
CA ASP A 294 -22.10 10.37 37.06
C ASP A 294 -21.61 9.58 35.83
N ASP A 295 -21.88 10.07 34.60
CA ASP A 295 -21.52 9.39 33.38
C ASP A 295 -20.06 9.66 32.98
N THR A 296 -19.50 8.73 32.18
CA THR A 296 -18.20 8.89 31.54
C THR A 296 -18.40 8.99 30.03
N LEU A 297 -17.88 10.05 29.45
CA LEU A 297 -17.80 10.19 27.98
C LEU A 297 -16.56 9.45 27.49
N TRP A 298 -16.69 8.82 26.32
CA TRP A 298 -15.58 8.05 25.76
C TRP A 298 -15.58 8.07 24.22
N VAL A 299 -14.40 7.91 23.66
CA VAL A 299 -14.12 7.59 22.26
C VAL A 299 -13.10 6.48 22.22
N ASN A 300 -13.06 5.70 21.16
CA ASN A 300 -11.98 4.74 20.89
C ASN A 300 -11.24 5.22 19.65
N SER A 301 -9.96 5.48 19.77
CA SER A 301 -9.10 5.75 18.61
C SER A 301 -8.66 4.46 17.93
N VAL A 302 -8.24 4.56 16.66
CA VAL A 302 -7.64 3.45 15.91
C VAL A 302 -6.41 2.92 16.65
N ASP A 303 -5.61 3.82 17.22
CA ASP A 303 -4.43 3.49 18.01
C ASP A 303 -4.11 4.62 19.00
N ALA A 304 -4.36 4.37 20.29
CA ALA A 304 -4.10 5.36 21.35
C ALA A 304 -2.59 5.67 21.54
N SER A 305 -1.68 4.90 20.98
CA SER A 305 -0.25 5.21 20.95
C SER A 305 0.15 6.20 19.85
N VAL A 306 -0.72 6.37 18.85
CA VAL A 306 -0.53 7.27 17.70
C VAL A 306 -1.42 8.50 17.81
N ILE A 307 -2.69 8.30 18.19
CA ILE A 307 -3.73 9.33 18.27
C ILE A 307 -3.86 9.84 19.72
N ASN A 308 -3.61 11.11 19.90
CA ASN A 308 -3.98 11.79 21.14
C ASN A 308 -5.40 12.35 21.04
N VAL A 309 -6.18 12.20 22.10
CA VAL A 309 -7.53 12.77 22.18
C VAL A 309 -7.53 13.87 23.24
N GLU A 310 -8.02 15.06 22.88
CA GLU A 310 -8.18 16.20 23.79
C GLU A 310 -9.67 16.57 23.93
N TRP A 311 -10.10 16.86 25.17
CA TRP A 311 -11.48 17.19 25.48
C TRP A 311 -11.71 18.69 25.54
N TYR A 312 -12.84 19.11 24.98
CA TYR A 312 -13.30 20.51 24.91
C TYR A 312 -14.70 20.66 25.48
N VAL A 313 -14.99 21.77 26.16
CA VAL A 313 -16.33 22.17 26.57
C VAL A 313 -16.63 23.53 25.97
N ASP A 314 -17.77 23.66 25.26
CA ASP A 314 -18.19 24.85 24.55
C ASP A 314 -17.07 25.47 23.69
N GLY A 315 -16.32 24.60 23.02
CA GLY A 315 -15.22 24.94 22.12
C GLY A 315 -13.90 25.37 22.81
N LYS A 316 -13.83 25.32 24.15
CA LYS A 316 -12.61 25.61 24.90
C LYS A 316 -11.92 24.32 25.33
N SER A 317 -10.61 24.23 25.08
CA SER A 317 -9.79 23.14 25.57
C SER A 317 -9.83 23.08 27.11
N LEU A 318 -9.91 21.86 27.61
CA LEU A 318 -9.82 21.56 29.03
C LEU A 318 -8.39 21.16 29.43
N GLY A 319 -7.48 20.93 28.46
CA GLY A 319 -6.17 20.35 28.69
C GLY A 319 -6.22 18.90 29.19
N LEU A 320 -7.36 18.24 29.07
CA LEU A 320 -7.55 16.83 29.44
C LEU A 320 -7.32 15.96 28.21
N LEU A 321 -6.38 15.03 28.34
CA LEU A 321 -6.01 14.07 27.30
C LEU A 321 -6.52 12.67 27.63
N GLY A 322 -6.78 11.87 26.60
CA GLY A 322 -7.15 10.47 26.71
C GLY A 322 -8.54 10.17 26.15
N GLU A 323 -8.84 8.90 25.99
CA GLU A 323 -10.04 8.39 25.31
C GLU A 323 -11.32 8.48 26.17
N SER A 324 -11.22 8.88 27.40
CA SER A 324 -12.39 9.03 28.27
C SER A 324 -12.25 10.19 29.26
N VAL A 325 -13.38 10.75 29.67
CA VAL A 325 -13.48 11.79 30.68
C VAL A 325 -14.74 11.60 31.53
N SER A 326 -14.62 11.62 32.84
CA SER A 326 -15.78 11.65 33.75
C SER A 326 -16.39 13.05 33.73
N ILE A 327 -17.70 13.18 33.56
CA ILE A 327 -18.41 14.47 33.56
C ILE A 327 -18.24 15.19 34.91
N ASP A 328 -18.26 14.45 36.03
CA ASP A 328 -18.05 15.03 37.36
C ASP A 328 -16.68 15.72 37.49
N SER A 329 -15.64 15.15 36.85
CA SER A 329 -14.29 15.73 36.83
C SER A 329 -14.20 17.09 36.12
N LEU A 330 -15.15 17.42 35.26
CA LEU A 330 -15.22 18.68 34.52
C LEU A 330 -15.62 19.87 35.41
N SER A 331 -16.12 19.60 36.62
CA SER A 331 -16.57 20.62 37.59
C SER A 331 -17.54 21.65 36.99
N LEU A 332 -18.46 21.22 36.12
CA LEU A 332 -19.44 22.07 35.48
C LEU A 332 -20.59 22.37 36.43
N ALA A 333 -21.08 23.63 36.42
CA ALA A 333 -22.33 23.97 37.09
C ALA A 333 -23.52 23.30 36.40
N ALA A 334 -24.69 23.24 37.08
CA ALA A 334 -25.90 22.73 36.42
C ALA A 334 -26.24 23.56 35.17
N GLY A 335 -26.34 22.91 34.01
CA GLY A 335 -26.58 23.57 32.72
C GLY A 335 -26.49 22.58 31.56
N THR A 336 -26.61 23.10 30.33
CA THR A 336 -26.40 22.36 29.10
C THR A 336 -25.09 22.81 28.50
N TYR A 337 -24.21 21.85 28.14
CA TYR A 337 -22.88 22.07 27.58
C TYR A 337 -22.68 21.24 26.33
N SER A 338 -21.89 21.74 25.38
CA SER A 338 -21.38 20.97 24.26
C SER A 338 -20.01 20.42 24.64
N VAL A 339 -19.87 19.08 24.73
CA VAL A 339 -18.58 18.44 24.99
C VAL A 339 -18.08 17.80 23.69
N GLN A 340 -16.80 18.00 23.36
CA GLN A 340 -16.18 17.52 22.14
C GLN A 340 -14.86 16.81 22.47
N ALA A 341 -14.64 15.66 21.85
CA ALA A 341 -13.33 15.02 21.74
C ALA A 341 -12.71 15.41 20.39
N LYS A 342 -11.44 15.79 20.39
CA LYS A 342 -10.68 16.06 19.16
C LYS A 342 -9.44 15.19 19.12
N SER A 343 -9.21 14.51 17.99
CA SER A 343 -7.95 13.84 17.70
C SER A 343 -6.86 14.88 17.39
N LEU A 344 -5.65 14.66 17.92
CA LEU A 344 -4.47 15.49 17.73
C LEU A 344 -3.35 14.70 17.08
#